data_9b6ed5a35cfbb9e582c452ef9d01a326
#
_entry.id   9b6ed5a35cfbb9e582c452ef9d01a326
#
_cell.length_a   1.000
_cell.length_b   1.000
_cell.length_c   1.000
_cell.angle_alpha   90.00
_cell.angle_beta   90.00
_cell.angle_gamma   90.00
#
_symmetry.space_group_name_H-M   'P 1'
#
loop_
_entity.id
_entity.type
_entity.pdbx_description
1 polymer ?
#
loop_
_entity_poly.entity_id
_entity_poly.type
_entity_poly.pdbx_seq_one_letter_code
_entity_poly.pdbx_strand_id
1 'polypeptide(L)'
;MTGVQTCALPIYDPALFKKNRHRINIIDTPGHVDFTVEVQRSLRVLDGSVTVLAAKGGVEPQSETVWRQADEYKVPRMVYVNKMDTMGADFYRCVQMLHDRLHANGVPIQLPVGQEDTFKGIIDLIDMQADKIGRASCRERV
;
A
#
# COMPACT_ATOMS: atom_id res chain seq x y z
N MET A 1 -5.95 25.08 -1.37
CA MET A 1 -4.64 24.95 -0.71
C MET A 1 -4.43 23.48 -0.39
N THR A 2 -3.75 22.76 -1.26
CA THR A 2 -3.41 21.35 -1.08
C THR A 2 -2.29 21.28 -0.05
N GLY A 3 -2.62 20.85 1.16
CA GLY A 3 -1.65 20.69 2.21
C GLY A 3 -0.72 19.52 1.92
N VAL A 4 0.51 19.80 1.56
CA VAL A 4 1.59 18.82 1.61
C VAL A 4 1.83 18.50 3.08
N GLN A 5 1.21 17.44 3.58
CA GLN A 5 1.53 16.91 4.90
C GLN A 5 2.82 16.11 4.79
N THR A 6 3.93 16.72 5.16
CA THR A 6 5.16 15.98 5.45
C THR A 6 4.96 15.25 6.78
N CYS A 7 4.40 14.06 6.73
CA CYS A 7 4.37 13.17 7.88
C CYS A 7 5.73 12.47 7.98
N ALA A 8 6.62 12.98 8.80
CA ALA A 8 7.79 12.22 9.24
C ALA A 8 7.28 11.19 10.25
N LEU A 9 6.96 9.99 9.76
CA LEU A 9 6.72 8.83 10.62
C LEU A 9 8.08 8.39 11.18
N PRO A 10 8.34 8.51 12.49
CA PRO A 10 9.48 7.85 13.08
C PRO A 10 9.14 6.35 13.18
N ILE A 11 9.53 5.58 12.18
CA ILE A 11 9.69 4.14 12.37
C ILE A 11 10.93 4.01 13.24
N TYR A 12 10.70 3.84 14.53
CA TYR A 12 11.73 3.93 15.54
C TYR A 12 12.32 2.54 15.83
N ASP A 13 13.39 2.19 15.13
CA ASP A 13 14.41 1.29 15.68
C ASP A 13 15.73 2.08 15.78
N PRO A 14 16.15 2.50 16.99
CA PRO A 14 17.34 3.32 17.18
C PRO A 14 18.63 2.61 16.76
N ALA A 15 18.65 1.28 16.71
CA ALA A 15 19.84 0.49 16.37
C ALA A 15 20.10 0.42 14.87
N LEU A 16 19.03 0.33 14.05
CA LEU A 16 19.11 0.29 12.59
C LEU A 16 19.37 1.68 11.97
N PHE A 17 18.91 2.76 12.63
CA PHE A 17 18.97 4.11 12.09
C PHE A 17 20.25 4.90 12.44
N LYS A 18 21.19 4.35 13.20
CA LYS A 18 22.41 5.07 13.59
C LYS A 18 23.35 5.41 12.43
N LYS A 19 23.22 4.78 11.27
CA LYS A 19 24.18 4.91 10.15
C LYS A 19 23.70 5.73 8.97
N ASN A 20 22.39 5.75 8.66
CA ASN A 20 21.87 6.48 7.50
C ASN A 20 20.53 7.14 7.84
N ARG A 21 20.52 8.48 7.94
CA ARG A 21 19.27 9.23 8.06
C ARG A 21 18.68 9.42 6.66
N HIS A 22 17.52 8.84 6.41
CA HIS A 22 16.75 9.08 5.20
C HIS A 22 15.62 10.06 5.47
N ARG A 23 15.39 10.99 4.56
CA ARG A 23 14.23 11.87 4.57
C ARG A 23 13.23 11.33 3.55
N ILE A 24 12.03 10.97 4.01
CA ILE A 24 10.93 10.54 3.15
C ILE A 24 9.93 11.67 3.06
N ASN A 25 9.66 12.16 1.85
CA ASN A 25 8.61 13.14 1.58
C ASN A 25 7.40 12.40 1.05
N ILE A 26 6.25 12.56 1.70
CA ILE A 26 5.01 11.90 1.32
C ILE A 26 4.08 12.92 0.68
N ILE A 27 3.56 12.60 -0.51
CA ILE A 27 2.50 13.34 -1.18
C ILE A 27 1.25 12.46 -1.11
N ASP A 28 0.28 12.88 -0.32
CA ASP A 28 -1.02 12.20 -0.24
C ASP A 28 -1.98 12.83 -1.22
N THR A 29 -2.56 12.00 -2.11
CA THR A 29 -3.52 12.43 -3.11
C THR A 29 -4.87 11.74 -2.87
N PRO A 30 -5.98 12.50 -2.72
CA PRO A 30 -7.29 11.90 -2.59
C PRO A 30 -7.66 11.08 -3.82
N GLY A 31 -8.32 9.93 -3.61
CA GLY A 31 -8.73 9.01 -4.67
C GLY A 31 -9.96 9.45 -5.49
N HIS A 32 -10.35 10.74 -5.47
CA HIS A 32 -11.50 11.25 -6.21
C HIS A 32 -11.12 11.66 -7.64
N VAL A 33 -12.04 11.50 -8.57
CA VAL A 33 -11.87 11.78 -10.02
C VAL A 33 -11.40 13.21 -10.30
N ASP A 34 -11.83 14.16 -9.47
CA ASP A 34 -11.54 15.59 -9.61
C ASP A 34 -10.06 15.93 -9.44
N PHE A 35 -9.28 15.04 -8.83
CA PHE A 35 -7.86 15.25 -8.53
C PHE A 35 -6.88 14.61 -9.53
N THR A 36 -7.36 14.20 -10.70
CA THR A 36 -6.52 13.53 -11.72
C THR A 36 -5.31 14.38 -12.15
N VAL A 37 -5.50 15.70 -12.21
CA VAL A 37 -4.42 16.64 -12.61
C VAL A 37 -3.34 16.74 -11.52
N GLU A 38 -3.74 16.78 -10.25
CA GLU A 38 -2.81 16.80 -9.11
C GLU A 38 -2.02 15.50 -9.04
N VAL A 39 -2.68 14.35 -9.25
CA VAL A 39 -2.03 13.05 -9.33
C VAL A 39 -0.99 13.04 -10.45
N GLN A 40 -1.34 13.50 -11.64
CA GLN A 40 -0.43 13.55 -12.77
C GLN A 40 0.79 14.47 -12.53
N ARG A 41 0.57 15.61 -11.89
CA ARG A 41 1.68 16.53 -11.51
C ARG A 41 2.61 15.88 -10.49
N SER A 42 2.05 15.16 -9.52
CA SER A 42 2.82 14.46 -8.49
C SER A 42 3.66 13.34 -9.09
N LEU A 43 3.12 12.56 -10.02
CA LEU A 43 3.83 11.44 -10.66
C LEU A 43 5.16 11.83 -11.33
N ARG A 44 5.30 13.10 -11.75
CA ARG A 44 6.53 13.61 -12.39
C ARG A 44 7.72 13.72 -11.44
N VAL A 45 7.47 13.77 -10.14
CA VAL A 45 8.50 14.02 -9.11
C VAL A 45 8.61 12.87 -8.11
N LEU A 46 7.84 11.79 -8.30
CA LEU A 46 7.85 10.64 -7.39
C LEU A 46 8.95 9.65 -7.73
N ASP A 47 9.68 9.22 -6.72
CA ASP A 47 10.61 8.08 -6.79
C ASP A 47 9.89 6.74 -6.73
N GLY A 48 8.69 6.71 -6.17
CA GLY A 48 7.81 5.54 -6.06
C GLY A 48 6.43 5.91 -5.58
N SER A 49 5.46 5.03 -5.76
CA SER A 49 4.09 5.26 -5.31
C SER A 49 3.53 4.06 -4.55
N VAL A 50 2.62 4.32 -3.63
CA VAL A 50 1.83 3.30 -2.94
C VAL A 50 0.38 3.46 -3.35
N THR A 51 -0.15 2.47 -4.06
CA THR A 51 -1.56 2.41 -4.44
C THR A 51 -2.35 1.69 -3.37
N VAL A 52 -3.31 2.38 -2.76
CA VAL A 52 -4.16 1.80 -1.71
C VAL A 52 -5.45 1.29 -2.34
N LEU A 53 -5.69 -0.01 -2.24
CA LEU A 53 -6.92 -0.67 -2.71
C LEU A 53 -7.77 -1.10 -1.51
N ALA A 54 -9.09 -0.97 -1.62
CA ALA A 54 -10.00 -1.55 -0.64
C ALA A 54 -10.14 -3.06 -0.90
N ALA A 55 -9.95 -3.90 0.12
CA ALA A 55 -10.02 -5.36 -0.01
C ALA A 55 -11.36 -5.87 -0.55
N LYS A 56 -12.43 -5.13 -0.30
CA LYS A 56 -13.77 -5.43 -0.82
C LYS A 56 -13.95 -5.04 -2.30
N GLY A 57 -13.47 -3.86 -2.71
CA GLY A 57 -13.63 -3.34 -4.07
C GLY A 57 -12.58 -3.86 -5.04
N GLY A 58 -11.36 -4.00 -4.55
CA GLY A 58 -10.20 -4.34 -5.38
C GLY A 58 -9.82 -3.21 -6.33
N VAL A 59 -9.54 -3.54 -7.59
CA VAL A 59 -9.20 -2.58 -8.62
C VAL A 59 -10.47 -1.92 -9.16
N GLU A 60 -10.59 -0.62 -8.96
CA GLU A 60 -11.67 0.23 -9.45
C GLU A 60 -11.25 1.03 -10.70
N PRO A 61 -12.18 1.58 -11.51
CA PRO A 61 -11.82 2.33 -12.74
C PRO A 61 -10.87 3.51 -12.49
N GLN A 62 -10.98 4.14 -11.32
CA GLN A 62 -10.08 5.23 -10.92
C GLN A 62 -8.66 4.72 -10.69
N SER A 63 -8.53 3.57 -10.04
CA SER A 63 -7.24 2.91 -9.83
C SER A 63 -6.58 2.55 -11.15
N GLU A 64 -7.34 2.10 -12.15
CA GLU A 64 -6.83 1.81 -13.50
C GLU A 64 -6.29 3.07 -14.19
N THR A 65 -6.99 4.20 -14.06
CA THR A 65 -6.56 5.46 -14.65
C THR A 65 -5.23 5.93 -14.07
N VAL A 66 -5.13 5.96 -12.75
CA VAL A 66 -3.89 6.35 -12.04
C VAL A 66 -2.76 5.36 -12.33
N TRP A 67 -3.08 4.08 -12.46
CA TRP A 67 -2.10 3.05 -12.79
C TRP A 67 -1.47 3.28 -14.16
N ARG A 68 -2.29 3.54 -15.19
CA ARG A 68 -1.81 3.86 -16.56
C ARG A 68 -0.95 5.13 -16.59
N GLN A 69 -1.34 6.15 -15.83
CA GLN A 69 -0.53 7.36 -15.71
C GLN A 69 0.84 7.06 -15.06
N ALA A 70 0.86 6.23 -14.03
CA ALA A 70 2.11 5.84 -13.40
C ALA A 70 3.01 4.99 -14.32
N ASP A 71 2.42 4.20 -15.25
CA ASP A 71 3.16 3.50 -16.29
C ASP A 71 3.84 4.46 -17.26
N GLU A 72 3.12 5.51 -17.69
CA GLU A 72 3.65 6.54 -18.58
C GLU A 72 4.89 7.22 -17.99
N TYR A 73 4.86 7.51 -16.68
CA TYR A 73 5.99 8.12 -15.95
C TYR A 73 7.00 7.10 -15.42
N LYS A 74 6.80 5.79 -15.66
CA LYS A 74 7.67 4.70 -15.20
C LYS A 74 7.93 4.72 -13.69
N VAL A 75 6.93 5.12 -12.90
CA VAL A 75 7.03 5.18 -11.45
C VAL A 75 6.90 3.77 -10.85
N PRO A 76 7.87 3.28 -10.08
CA PRO A 76 7.77 2.01 -9.36
C PRO A 76 6.60 2.05 -8.38
N ARG A 77 5.91 0.91 -8.24
CA ARG A 77 4.67 0.85 -7.44
C ARG A 77 4.70 -0.27 -6.42
N MET A 78 4.11 0.05 -5.28
CA MET A 78 3.72 -0.91 -4.27
C MET A 78 2.20 -0.83 -4.11
N VAL A 79 1.55 -1.95 -3.86
CA VAL A 79 0.11 -1.99 -3.61
C VAL A 79 -0.14 -2.33 -2.15
N TYR A 80 -1.00 -1.57 -1.51
CA TYR A 80 -1.46 -1.82 -0.15
C TYR A 80 -2.94 -2.16 -0.17
N VAL A 81 -3.29 -3.37 0.27
CA VAL A 81 -4.69 -3.81 0.38
C VAL A 81 -5.20 -3.45 1.77
N ASN A 82 -6.11 -2.49 1.82
CA ASN A 82 -6.66 -1.91 3.04
C ASN A 82 -8.06 -2.46 3.36
N LYS A 83 -8.50 -2.28 4.59
CA LYS A 83 -9.84 -2.68 5.07
C LYS A 83 -10.08 -4.19 4.98
N MET A 84 -9.09 -4.98 5.39
CA MET A 84 -9.21 -6.45 5.44
C MET A 84 -10.22 -6.96 6.48
N ASP A 85 -10.63 -6.10 7.41
CA ASP A 85 -11.64 -6.33 8.45
C ASP A 85 -13.08 -6.10 7.96
N THR A 86 -13.28 -5.62 6.75
CA THR A 86 -14.61 -5.33 6.21
C THR A 86 -15.24 -6.57 5.60
N MET A 87 -16.55 -6.73 5.78
CA MET A 87 -17.33 -7.82 5.17
C MET A 87 -17.20 -7.79 3.65
N GLY A 88 -16.83 -8.93 3.04
CA GLY A 88 -16.54 -9.08 1.62
C GLY A 88 -15.08 -8.76 1.25
N ALA A 89 -14.19 -8.59 2.24
CA ALA A 89 -12.77 -8.41 1.99
C ALA A 89 -12.12 -9.71 1.50
N ASP A 90 -11.38 -9.62 0.38
CA ASP A 90 -10.66 -10.74 -0.20
C ASP A 90 -9.33 -10.26 -0.80
N PHE A 91 -8.24 -10.62 -0.15
CA PHE A 91 -6.89 -10.27 -0.57
C PHE A 91 -6.50 -10.93 -1.89
N TYR A 92 -6.77 -12.23 -2.03
CA TYR A 92 -6.37 -12.99 -3.21
C TYR A 92 -7.12 -12.54 -4.45
N ARG A 93 -8.38 -12.18 -4.29
CA ARG A 93 -9.17 -11.56 -5.36
C ARG A 93 -8.57 -10.23 -5.79
N CYS A 94 -8.09 -9.40 -4.86
CA CYS A 94 -7.40 -8.14 -5.21
C CYS A 94 -6.13 -8.41 -6.00
N VAL A 95 -5.32 -9.39 -5.61
CA VAL A 95 -4.11 -9.79 -6.36
C VAL A 95 -4.47 -10.29 -7.76
N GLN A 96 -5.51 -11.11 -7.88
CA GLN A 96 -5.98 -11.57 -9.19
C GLN A 96 -6.46 -10.42 -10.07
N MET A 97 -7.19 -9.45 -9.51
CA MET A 97 -7.63 -8.26 -10.26
C MET A 97 -6.46 -7.39 -10.73
N LEU A 98 -5.37 -7.30 -9.98
CA LEU A 98 -4.14 -6.62 -10.44
C LEU A 98 -3.60 -7.27 -11.71
N HIS A 99 -3.59 -8.60 -11.75
CA HIS A 99 -3.14 -9.34 -12.91
C HIS A 99 -4.12 -9.18 -14.10
N ASP A 100 -5.42 -9.38 -13.88
CA ASP A 100 -6.41 -9.45 -14.97
C ASP A 100 -6.72 -8.07 -15.56
N ARG A 101 -6.80 -7.03 -14.74
CA ARG A 101 -7.19 -5.68 -15.18
C ARG A 101 -6.01 -4.77 -15.49
N LEU A 102 -4.94 -4.89 -14.71
CA LEU A 102 -3.78 -4.00 -14.83
C LEU A 102 -2.58 -4.67 -15.52
N HIS A 103 -2.70 -5.96 -15.84
CA HIS A 103 -1.61 -6.79 -16.41
C HIS A 103 -0.32 -6.69 -15.59
N ALA A 104 -0.46 -6.45 -14.29
CA ALA A 104 0.65 -6.28 -13.38
C ALA A 104 1.07 -7.64 -12.79
N ASN A 105 2.37 -7.91 -12.76
CA ASN A 105 2.90 -9.08 -12.07
C ASN A 105 3.03 -8.76 -10.57
N GLY A 106 1.91 -8.80 -9.86
CA GLY A 106 1.86 -8.54 -8.43
C GLY A 106 2.43 -9.71 -7.62
N VAL A 107 3.52 -9.47 -6.90
CA VAL A 107 4.12 -10.45 -5.99
C VAL A 107 3.81 -10.04 -4.56
N PRO A 108 3.01 -10.83 -3.80
CA PRO A 108 2.76 -10.56 -2.40
C PRO A 108 4.05 -10.63 -1.59
N ILE A 109 4.35 -9.60 -0.82
CA ILE A 109 5.43 -9.58 0.19
C ILE A 109 4.89 -9.76 1.59
N GLN A 110 3.59 -9.57 1.77
CA GLN A 110 2.88 -9.80 3.02
C GLN A 110 1.57 -10.52 2.74
N LEU A 111 1.19 -11.45 3.61
CA LEU A 111 -0.05 -12.22 3.52
C LEU A 111 -0.94 -11.95 4.73
N PRO A 112 -2.26 -11.78 4.55
CA PRO A 112 -3.18 -11.63 5.66
C PRO A 112 -3.38 -12.95 6.41
N VAL A 113 -3.53 -12.86 7.72
CA VAL A 113 -3.95 -13.98 8.58
C VAL A 113 -5.43 -13.81 8.90
N GLY A 114 -6.26 -14.56 8.19
CA GLY A 114 -7.72 -14.41 8.24
C GLY A 114 -8.24 -13.27 7.36
N GLN A 115 -9.55 -13.13 7.33
CA GLN A 115 -10.27 -12.10 6.58
C GLN A 115 -11.53 -11.71 7.36
N GLU A 116 -12.07 -10.52 7.09
CA GLU A 116 -13.25 -10.00 7.75
C GLU A 116 -13.10 -10.05 9.29
N ASP A 117 -14.07 -10.57 10.01
CA ASP A 117 -14.04 -10.69 11.47
C ASP A 117 -12.93 -11.62 12.01
N THR A 118 -12.37 -12.46 11.14
CA THR A 118 -11.26 -13.37 11.50
C THR A 118 -9.89 -12.79 11.21
N PHE A 119 -9.81 -11.55 10.69
CA PHE A 119 -8.53 -10.89 10.40
C PHE A 119 -7.77 -10.61 11.70
N LYS A 120 -6.63 -11.28 11.88
CA LYS A 120 -5.84 -11.25 13.11
C LYS A 120 -4.46 -10.64 12.96
N GLY A 121 -3.98 -10.50 11.73
CA GLY A 121 -2.63 -10.00 11.50
C GLY A 121 -2.14 -10.22 10.09
N ILE A 122 -0.85 -10.05 9.92
CA ILE A 122 -0.16 -10.24 8.64
C ILE A 122 1.08 -11.12 8.84
N ILE A 123 1.44 -11.86 7.81
CA ILE A 123 2.71 -12.59 7.72
C ILE A 123 3.61 -11.80 6.77
N ASP A 124 4.75 -11.39 7.26
CA ASP A 124 5.81 -10.79 6.44
C ASP A 124 6.68 -11.91 5.86
N LEU A 125 6.75 -11.97 4.52
CA LEU A 125 7.50 -13.00 3.82
C LEU A 125 8.99 -12.67 3.67
N ILE A 126 9.37 -11.41 3.91
CA ILE A 126 10.77 -10.98 3.85
C ILE A 126 11.47 -11.37 5.14
N ASP A 127 10.87 -10.99 6.26
CA ASP A 127 11.43 -11.26 7.60
C ASP A 127 11.00 -12.62 8.15
N MET A 128 10.08 -13.33 7.46
CA MET A 128 9.50 -14.61 7.90
C MET A 128 8.92 -14.51 9.32
N GLN A 129 8.14 -13.46 9.56
CA GLN A 129 7.51 -13.17 10.84
C GLN A 129 6.02 -12.91 10.70
N ALA A 130 5.26 -13.26 11.72
CA ALA A 130 3.85 -12.94 11.81
C ALA A 130 3.63 -11.79 12.80
N ASP A 131 3.04 -10.70 12.32
CA ASP A 131 2.60 -9.58 13.16
C ASP A 131 1.12 -9.73 13.46
N LYS A 132 0.81 -10.01 14.73
CA LYS A 132 -0.56 -10.15 15.19
C LYS A 132 -1.12 -8.81 15.64
N ILE A 133 -2.31 -8.46 15.15
CA ILE A 133 -3.03 -7.27 15.59
C ILE A 133 -3.56 -7.51 17.00
N GLY A 134 -3.13 -6.71 17.97
CA GLY A 134 -3.54 -6.80 19.37
C GLY A 134 -2.99 -5.65 20.19
N ARG A 135 -3.34 -5.61 21.49
CA ARG A 135 -2.91 -4.56 22.43
C ARG A 135 -1.40 -4.51 22.71
N ALA A 136 -0.67 -5.52 22.28
CA ALA A 136 0.79 -5.55 22.24
C ALA A 136 1.18 -6.22 20.92
N SER A 137 2.04 -5.58 20.13
CA SER A 137 2.59 -6.19 18.92
C SER A 137 3.37 -7.45 19.32
N CYS A 138 2.75 -8.62 19.14
CA CYS A 138 3.43 -9.89 19.30
C CYS A 138 3.99 -10.27 17.92
N ARG A 139 5.30 -10.13 17.77
CA ARG A 139 6.02 -10.71 16.62
C ARG A 139 6.32 -12.17 16.94
N GLU A 140 5.79 -13.05 16.15
CA GLU A 140 6.03 -14.48 16.23
C GLU A 140 6.74 -14.93 14.95
N ARG A 141 7.86 -15.67 15.09
CA ARG A 141 8.53 -16.26 13.93
C ARG A 141 7.66 -17.39 13.38
N VAL A 142 7.46 -17.37 12.09
CA VAL A 142 6.78 -18.43 11.34
C VAL A 142 7.78 -19.54 10.97
#